data_1ac57779c0b28d3c5c95a95115aa2865
#
_entry.id   1ac57779c0b28d3c5c95a95115aa2865
#
_cell.length_a   1.000
_cell.length_b   1.000
_cell.length_c   1.000
_cell.angle_alpha   90.00
_cell.angle_beta   90.00
_cell.angle_gamma   90.00
#
_symmetry.space_group_name_H-M   'P 1'
#
loop_
_entity.id
_entity.type
_entity.pdbx_description
1 polymer ?
#
loop_
_entity_poly.entity_id
_entity_poly.type
_entity_poly.pdbx_seq_one_letter_code
_entity_poly.pdbx_strand_id
1 'polypeptide(L)'
;ITSTVNKVFETYIFEAFDMEYDTPKKDVVKRIKRYLKNTNTSKGLLIFVDMGSLLDISEDIKDDVEGDLGIVNNITTEMALEAGELILKHEDLQNIMDTIIEHHVTKKSFVPSKQKPKAILLCCTTGLGTTDKMKMLLQGCLEGIDIDVVEMTYAELSTEGNRCDVFRKYDIQFIITTSKLMIQGVTTLNVK
;
A
#
# COMPACT_ATOMS: atom_id res chain seq x y z
N ILE A 1 -4.18 -18.54 18.01
CA ILE A 1 -3.76 -17.13 18.18
C ILE A 1 -4.77 -16.21 17.52
N THR A 2 -4.88 -16.20 16.19
CA THR A 2 -5.69 -15.27 15.38
C THR A 2 -7.14 -15.17 15.86
N SER A 3 -7.84 -16.31 16.02
CA SER A 3 -9.23 -16.34 16.51
C SER A 3 -9.38 -15.72 17.91
N THR A 4 -8.42 -15.98 18.80
CA THR A 4 -8.45 -15.43 20.16
C THR A 4 -8.26 -13.93 20.16
N VAL A 5 -7.27 -13.43 19.40
CA VAL A 5 -6.93 -12.00 19.35
C VAL A 5 -8.07 -11.20 18.71
N ASN A 6 -8.60 -11.65 17.57
CA ASN A 6 -9.75 -11.00 16.92
C ASN A 6 -10.99 -10.97 17.84
N LYS A 7 -11.21 -12.00 18.65
CA LYS A 7 -12.29 -12.05 19.61
C LYS A 7 -12.09 -11.07 20.77
N VAL A 8 -10.87 -10.92 21.26
CA VAL A 8 -10.55 -9.98 22.35
C VAL A 8 -10.80 -8.54 21.91
N PHE A 9 -10.43 -8.20 20.68
CA PHE A 9 -10.61 -6.84 20.15
C PHE A 9 -11.97 -6.62 19.47
N GLU A 10 -12.82 -7.65 19.39
CA GLU A 10 -14.13 -7.60 18.70
C GLU A 10 -14.03 -7.10 17.25
N THR A 11 -12.89 -7.34 16.60
CA THR A 11 -12.60 -6.90 15.23
C THR A 11 -11.66 -7.87 14.51
N TYR A 12 -11.76 -7.91 13.18
CA TYR A 12 -10.90 -8.74 12.31
C TYR A 12 -9.68 -7.96 11.85
N ILE A 13 -8.63 -7.92 12.68
CA ILE A 13 -7.33 -7.32 12.34
C ILE A 13 -6.26 -8.35 12.02
N PHE A 14 -6.50 -9.62 12.32
CA PHE A 14 -5.58 -10.72 12.04
C PHE A 14 -6.23 -11.75 11.11
N GLU A 15 -5.51 -12.16 10.08
CA GLU A 15 -5.86 -13.27 9.19
C GLU A 15 -4.85 -14.41 9.34
N ALA A 16 -5.32 -15.67 9.26
CA ALA A 16 -4.46 -16.85 9.41
C ALA A 16 -4.26 -17.55 8.08
N PHE A 17 -3.00 -17.92 7.81
CA PHE A 17 -2.61 -18.71 6.65
C PHE A 17 -1.93 -19.99 7.13
N ASP A 18 -2.72 -21.04 7.31
CA ASP A 18 -2.20 -22.34 7.73
C ASP A 18 -1.36 -22.97 6.64
N MET A 19 -0.22 -23.56 7.04
CA MET A 19 0.64 -24.34 6.19
C MET A 19 0.71 -25.77 6.73
N GLU A 20 0.16 -26.71 5.98
CA GLU A 20 0.28 -28.13 6.31
C GLU A 20 1.72 -28.60 6.09
N TYR A 21 2.13 -29.68 6.77
CA TYR A 21 3.51 -30.16 6.80
C TYR A 21 4.12 -30.40 5.40
N ASP A 22 3.31 -30.84 4.46
CA ASP A 22 3.71 -31.15 3.06
C ASP A 22 3.38 -30.02 2.08
N THR A 23 2.83 -28.90 2.55
CA THR A 23 2.50 -27.76 1.69
C THR A 23 3.74 -26.96 1.33
N PRO A 24 4.09 -26.83 0.03
CA PRO A 24 5.19 -26.01 -0.39
C PRO A 24 4.98 -24.52 -0.04
N LYS A 25 6.01 -23.83 0.44
CA LYS A 25 6.00 -22.39 0.72
C LYS A 25 5.33 -21.56 -0.41
N LYS A 26 5.63 -21.88 -1.67
CA LYS A 26 5.06 -21.20 -2.85
C LYS A 26 3.52 -21.20 -2.90
N ASP A 27 2.87 -22.20 -2.34
CA ASP A 27 1.42 -22.29 -2.37
C ASP A 27 0.80 -21.41 -1.26
N VAL A 28 1.46 -21.30 -0.11
CA VAL A 28 1.11 -20.32 0.93
C VAL A 28 1.30 -18.90 0.39
N VAL A 29 2.42 -18.61 -0.26
CA VAL A 29 2.69 -17.31 -0.90
C VAL A 29 1.59 -16.96 -1.91
N LYS A 30 1.14 -17.90 -2.76
CA LYS A 30 0.04 -17.65 -3.70
C LYS A 30 -1.28 -17.32 -2.99
N ARG A 31 -1.57 -17.96 -1.87
CA ARG A 31 -2.78 -17.67 -1.07
C ARG A 31 -2.71 -16.28 -0.46
N ILE A 32 -1.56 -15.90 0.11
CA ILE A 32 -1.30 -14.57 0.65
C ILE A 32 -1.46 -13.52 -0.46
N LYS A 33 -0.81 -13.68 -1.61
CA LYS A 33 -0.93 -12.75 -2.74
C LYS A 33 -2.38 -12.57 -3.23
N ARG A 34 -3.17 -13.65 -3.24
CA ARG A 34 -4.59 -13.57 -3.59
C ARG A 34 -5.39 -12.76 -2.57
N TYR A 35 -5.09 -12.92 -1.31
CA TYR A 35 -5.72 -12.16 -0.23
C TYR A 35 -5.36 -10.66 -0.32
N LEU A 36 -4.08 -10.34 -0.51
CA LEU A 36 -3.58 -8.96 -0.61
C LEU A 36 -4.22 -8.17 -1.76
N LYS A 37 -4.58 -8.81 -2.86
CA LYS A 37 -5.29 -8.15 -3.98
C LYS A 37 -6.61 -7.49 -3.60
N ASN A 38 -7.24 -7.96 -2.53
CA ASN A 38 -8.53 -7.47 -2.05
C ASN A 38 -8.42 -6.77 -0.68
N THR A 39 -7.20 -6.59 -0.18
CA THR A 39 -6.93 -6.02 1.14
C THR A 39 -6.20 -4.69 0.97
N ASN A 40 -6.70 -3.65 1.63
CA ASN A 40 -6.00 -2.36 1.68
C ASN A 40 -4.81 -2.47 2.63
N THR A 41 -3.60 -2.38 2.10
CA THR A 41 -2.34 -2.44 2.84
C THR A 41 -1.62 -1.09 2.91
N SER A 42 -2.28 0.01 2.56
CA SER A 42 -1.67 1.35 2.52
C SER A 42 -1.13 1.83 3.87
N LYS A 43 -1.68 1.33 4.98
CA LYS A 43 -1.21 1.62 6.34
C LYS A 43 -0.08 0.69 6.81
N GLY A 44 0.32 -0.27 6.00
CA GLY A 44 1.32 -1.29 6.31
C GLY A 44 0.73 -2.68 6.53
N LEU A 45 1.61 -3.66 6.52
CA LEU A 45 1.31 -5.07 6.76
C LEU A 45 2.32 -5.67 7.73
N LEU A 46 1.85 -6.22 8.84
CA LEU A 46 2.67 -6.99 9.76
C LEU A 46 2.38 -8.49 9.60
N ILE A 47 3.42 -9.26 9.34
CA ILE A 47 3.33 -10.71 9.21
C ILE A 47 4.02 -11.35 10.40
N PHE A 48 3.32 -12.24 11.07
CA PHE A 48 3.89 -13.13 12.05
C PHE A 48 4.08 -14.51 11.46
N VAL A 49 5.25 -15.10 11.70
CA VAL A 49 5.56 -16.48 11.32
C VAL A 49 5.97 -17.28 12.54
N ASP A 50 5.56 -18.54 12.60
CA ASP A 50 5.94 -19.46 13.66
C ASP A 50 7.30 -20.13 13.40
N MET A 51 7.70 -20.20 12.12
CA MET A 51 8.98 -20.78 11.68
C MET A 51 9.91 -19.73 11.10
N GLY A 52 11.16 -19.69 11.56
CA GLY A 52 12.19 -18.78 11.04
C GLY A 52 12.50 -18.95 9.55
N SER A 53 12.26 -20.14 8.99
CA SER A 53 12.39 -20.41 7.55
C SER A 53 11.39 -19.66 6.68
N LEU A 54 10.33 -19.09 7.27
CA LEU A 54 9.31 -18.30 6.56
C LEU A 54 9.61 -16.80 6.57
N LEU A 55 10.70 -16.35 7.19
CA LEU A 55 11.07 -14.92 7.24
C LEU A 55 11.31 -14.31 5.84
N ASP A 56 11.69 -15.11 4.86
CA ASP A 56 11.92 -14.68 3.50
C ASP A 56 10.61 -14.51 2.66
N ILE A 57 9.44 -14.81 3.24
CA ILE A 57 8.14 -14.56 2.59
C ILE A 57 7.98 -13.08 2.24
N SER A 58 8.53 -12.17 3.06
CA SER A 58 8.50 -10.74 2.78
C SER A 58 9.05 -10.41 1.38
N GLU A 59 10.13 -11.07 0.96
CA GLU A 59 10.71 -10.86 -0.38
C GLU A 59 9.77 -11.31 -1.51
N ASP A 60 9.00 -12.37 -1.27
CA ASP A 60 8.08 -12.91 -2.25
C ASP A 60 6.83 -12.02 -2.46
N ILE A 61 6.43 -11.23 -1.45
CA ILE A 61 5.16 -10.48 -1.47
C ILE A 61 5.33 -8.95 -1.43
N LYS A 62 6.53 -8.42 -1.26
CA LYS A 62 6.80 -6.98 -1.09
C LYS A 62 6.23 -6.10 -2.20
N ASP A 63 6.11 -6.62 -3.41
CA ASP A 63 5.57 -5.89 -4.55
C ASP A 63 4.02 -5.89 -4.60
N ASP A 64 3.38 -6.70 -3.76
CA ASP A 64 1.93 -6.80 -3.60
C ASP A 64 1.40 -5.98 -2.39
N VAL A 65 2.29 -5.31 -1.65
CA VAL A 65 1.98 -4.48 -0.48
C VAL A 65 2.19 -3.00 -0.82
N GLU A 66 1.21 -2.15 -0.48
CA GLU A 66 1.28 -0.71 -0.78
C GLU A 66 2.07 0.07 0.28
N GLY A 67 1.85 -0.24 1.56
CA GLY A 67 2.51 0.38 2.70
C GLY A 67 3.77 -0.35 3.13
N ASP A 68 4.22 -0.08 4.35
CA ASP A 68 5.36 -0.74 4.96
C ASP A 68 5.07 -2.22 5.22
N LEU A 69 6.09 -3.06 5.08
CA LEU A 69 5.99 -4.50 5.31
C LEU A 69 6.93 -4.91 6.44
N GLY A 70 6.35 -5.43 7.51
CA GLY A 70 7.07 -6.01 8.64
C GLY A 70 6.87 -7.52 8.73
N ILE A 71 7.89 -8.25 9.17
CA ILE A 71 7.78 -9.67 9.46
C ILE A 71 8.52 -10.01 10.77
N VAL A 72 7.88 -10.77 11.61
CA VAL A 72 8.39 -11.18 12.93
C VAL A 72 8.18 -12.67 13.10
N ASN A 73 9.20 -13.37 13.54
CA ASN A 73 9.10 -14.80 13.88
C ASN A 73 8.74 -15.05 15.34
N ASN A 74 8.55 -16.34 15.68
CA ASN A 74 8.26 -16.80 17.04
C ASN A 74 7.02 -16.15 17.65
N ILE A 75 5.95 -16.02 16.87
CA ILE A 75 4.70 -15.46 17.32
C ILE A 75 4.16 -16.15 18.58
N THR A 76 3.81 -15.37 19.57
CA THR A 76 3.04 -15.81 20.74
C THR A 76 1.69 -15.11 20.78
N THR A 77 0.75 -15.63 21.58
CA THR A 77 -0.54 -14.96 21.77
C THR A 77 -0.36 -13.58 22.40
N GLU A 78 0.61 -13.44 23.32
CA GLU A 78 0.93 -12.20 23.99
C GLU A 78 1.45 -11.14 23.00
N MET A 79 2.42 -11.52 22.15
CA MET A 79 2.89 -10.63 21.06
C MET A 79 1.76 -10.18 20.14
N ALA A 80 0.87 -11.09 19.78
CA ALA A 80 -0.25 -10.76 18.91
C ALA A 80 -1.26 -9.81 19.58
N LEU A 81 -1.50 -9.96 20.88
CA LEU A 81 -2.36 -9.05 21.65
C LEU A 81 -1.72 -7.66 21.75
N GLU A 82 -0.44 -7.58 22.08
CA GLU A 82 0.29 -6.32 22.18
C GLU A 82 0.33 -5.60 20.82
N ALA A 83 0.68 -6.32 19.75
CA ALA A 83 0.64 -5.77 18.40
C ALA A 83 -0.77 -5.28 17.99
N GLY A 84 -1.81 -6.04 18.32
CA GLY A 84 -3.20 -5.67 18.05
C GLY A 84 -3.62 -4.38 18.77
N GLU A 85 -3.20 -4.21 20.02
CA GLU A 85 -3.45 -2.99 20.79
C GLU A 85 -2.77 -1.76 20.13
N LEU A 86 -1.50 -1.91 19.74
CA LEU A 86 -0.74 -0.83 19.09
C LEU A 86 -1.30 -0.48 17.70
N ILE A 87 -1.72 -1.48 16.92
CA ILE A 87 -2.40 -1.28 15.63
C ILE A 87 -3.68 -0.46 15.80
N LEU A 88 -4.50 -0.76 16.81
CA LEU A 88 -5.74 -0.04 17.10
C LEU A 88 -5.48 1.38 17.61
N LYS A 89 -4.33 1.64 18.22
CA LYS A 89 -3.86 2.98 18.59
C LYS A 89 -3.26 3.76 17.40
N HIS A 90 -3.20 3.16 16.22
CA HIS A 90 -2.62 3.74 15.00
C HIS A 90 -1.12 4.07 15.11
N GLU A 91 -0.39 3.30 15.88
CA GLU A 91 1.07 3.39 15.91
C GLU A 91 1.67 2.97 14.56
N ASP A 92 2.84 3.52 14.22
CA ASP A 92 3.54 3.12 13.00
C ASP A 92 4.14 1.71 13.13
N LEU A 93 4.31 1.05 11.98
CA LEU A 93 4.71 -0.35 11.92
C LEU A 93 6.09 -0.60 12.55
N GLN A 94 7.02 0.33 12.39
CA GLN A 94 8.36 0.20 12.96
C GLN A 94 8.29 0.23 14.50
N ASN A 95 7.52 1.18 15.06
CA ASN A 95 7.32 1.29 16.50
C ASN A 95 6.62 0.04 17.08
N ILE A 96 5.61 -0.47 16.38
CA ILE A 96 4.94 -1.73 16.77
C ILE A 96 5.95 -2.87 16.85
N MET A 97 6.78 -3.05 15.81
CA MET A 97 7.78 -4.12 15.76
C MET A 97 8.83 -3.97 16.86
N ASP A 98 9.33 -2.78 17.08
CA ASP A 98 10.34 -2.50 18.11
C ASP A 98 9.77 -2.77 19.50
N THR A 99 8.56 -2.32 19.79
CA THR A 99 7.89 -2.53 21.09
C THR A 99 7.70 -4.02 21.39
N ILE A 100 7.11 -4.78 20.45
CA ILE A 100 6.86 -6.21 20.67
C ILE A 100 8.15 -7.03 20.78
N ILE A 101 9.26 -6.58 20.18
CA ILE A 101 10.54 -7.27 20.22
C ILE A 101 11.32 -6.96 21.51
N GLU A 102 11.17 -5.76 22.05
CA GLU A 102 11.78 -5.40 23.33
C GLU A 102 11.36 -6.35 24.47
N HIS A 103 10.12 -6.84 24.41
CA HIS A 103 9.57 -7.78 25.38
C HIS A 103 9.86 -9.26 25.03
N HIS A 104 10.31 -9.54 23.80
CA HIS A 104 10.51 -10.91 23.31
C HIS A 104 11.81 -11.03 22.51
N VAL A 105 12.60 -12.06 22.78
CA VAL A 105 13.84 -12.36 22.05
C VAL A 105 13.49 -12.98 20.69
N THR A 106 13.39 -12.17 19.64
CA THR A 106 13.02 -12.63 18.30
C THR A 106 13.84 -11.94 17.21
N LYS A 107 13.70 -12.40 15.96
CA LYS A 107 14.31 -11.76 14.77
C LYS A 107 13.25 -11.01 14.00
N LYS A 108 13.61 -9.86 13.46
CA LYS A 108 12.73 -9.04 12.60
C LYS A 108 13.33 -8.73 11.24
N SER A 109 12.49 -8.51 10.26
CA SER A 109 12.81 -7.86 8.99
C SER A 109 11.79 -6.75 8.73
N PHE A 110 12.25 -5.58 8.31
CA PHE A 110 11.41 -4.45 7.93
C PHE A 110 11.69 -4.06 6.49
N VAL A 111 10.65 -3.98 5.69
CA VAL A 111 10.72 -3.53 4.30
C VAL A 111 9.86 -2.27 4.18
N PRO A 112 10.49 -1.09 4.02
CA PRO A 112 9.75 0.16 3.89
C PRO A 112 8.94 0.18 2.60
N SER A 113 7.85 0.94 2.61
CA SER A 113 7.04 1.18 1.42
C SER A 113 7.85 1.89 0.34
N LYS A 114 7.62 1.53 -0.91
CA LYS A 114 8.12 2.30 -2.03
C LYS A 114 7.29 3.59 -2.11
N GLN A 115 7.90 4.73 -1.76
CA GLN A 115 7.23 6.01 -1.97
C GLN A 115 7.00 6.20 -3.47
N LYS A 116 5.74 6.39 -3.83
CA LYS A 116 5.40 6.73 -5.22
C LYS A 116 5.89 8.14 -5.51
N PRO A 117 6.51 8.40 -6.66
CA PRO A 117 6.83 9.76 -7.05
C PRO A 117 5.53 10.59 -7.12
N LYS A 118 5.59 11.82 -6.62
CA LYS A 118 4.46 12.74 -6.68
C LYS A 118 4.22 13.17 -8.12
N ALA A 119 2.95 13.26 -8.53
CA ALA A 119 2.64 13.71 -9.88
C ALA A 119 1.39 14.59 -9.95
N ILE A 120 1.35 15.44 -10.96
CA ILE A 120 0.16 16.14 -11.44
C ILE A 120 -0.35 15.43 -12.69
N LEU A 121 -1.60 15.01 -12.67
CA LEU A 121 -2.23 14.34 -13.80
C LEU A 121 -2.94 15.34 -14.71
N LEU A 122 -2.55 15.41 -15.97
CA LEU A 122 -3.22 16.18 -17.01
C LEU A 122 -4.21 15.30 -17.77
N CYS A 123 -5.45 15.77 -17.88
CA CYS A 123 -6.51 15.05 -18.54
C CYS A 123 -7.26 15.96 -19.51
N CYS A 124 -7.27 15.64 -20.80
CA CYS A 124 -7.98 16.42 -21.82
C CYS A 124 -8.85 15.52 -22.70
N THR A 125 -10.02 16.06 -23.12
CA THR A 125 -10.94 15.39 -24.06
C THR A 125 -10.53 15.55 -25.53
N THR A 126 -9.78 16.60 -25.87
CA THR A 126 -9.45 16.97 -27.22
C THR A 126 -8.14 16.41 -27.78
N GLY A 127 -7.44 15.57 -26.97
CA GLY A 127 -6.21 14.89 -27.37
C GLY A 127 -4.92 15.63 -27.02
N LEU A 128 -3.80 15.07 -27.46
CA LEU A 128 -2.44 15.37 -27.02
C LEU A 128 -1.98 16.84 -27.15
N GLY A 129 -2.48 17.57 -28.13
CA GLY A 129 -1.97 18.94 -28.39
C GLY A 129 -2.29 19.98 -27.29
N THR A 130 -3.37 19.80 -26.52
CA THR A 130 -3.71 20.71 -25.40
C THR A 130 -2.95 20.32 -24.15
N THR A 131 -2.81 19.02 -23.88
CA THR A 131 -2.01 18.50 -22.75
C THR A 131 -0.55 18.86 -22.89
N ASP A 132 0.04 18.76 -24.10
CA ASP A 132 1.42 19.17 -24.37
C ASP A 132 1.71 20.63 -23.99
N LYS A 133 0.82 21.55 -24.38
CA LYS A 133 0.94 22.98 -24.02
C LYS A 133 0.82 23.20 -22.52
N MET A 134 -0.13 22.54 -21.88
CA MET A 134 -0.32 22.61 -20.42
C MET A 134 0.90 22.04 -19.69
N LYS A 135 1.46 20.94 -20.18
CA LYS A 135 2.66 20.33 -19.64
C LYS A 135 3.86 21.26 -19.71
N MET A 136 4.10 21.88 -20.87
CA MET A 136 5.20 22.85 -21.03
C MET A 136 5.07 24.04 -20.05
N LEU A 137 3.86 24.58 -19.88
CA LEU A 137 3.60 25.68 -18.94
C LEU A 137 3.83 25.26 -17.49
N LEU A 138 3.34 24.09 -17.12
CA LEU A 138 3.51 23.56 -15.76
C LEU A 138 4.96 23.22 -15.47
N GLN A 139 5.70 22.62 -16.39
CA GLN A 139 7.11 22.31 -16.21
C GLN A 139 7.95 23.56 -15.93
N GLY A 140 7.65 24.68 -16.61
CA GLY A 140 8.30 25.96 -16.32
C GLY A 140 7.96 26.52 -14.96
N CYS A 141 6.75 26.25 -14.43
CA CYS A 141 6.33 26.70 -13.09
C CYS A 141 6.81 25.78 -11.95
N LEU A 142 7.15 24.54 -12.26
CA LEU A 142 7.53 23.51 -11.29
C LEU A 142 9.05 23.33 -11.21
N GLU A 143 9.83 24.20 -11.82
CA GLU A 143 11.28 24.12 -11.80
C GLU A 143 11.82 24.12 -10.35
N GLY A 144 12.56 23.09 -9.98
CA GLY A 144 13.07 22.88 -8.62
C GLY A 144 12.10 22.18 -7.64
N ILE A 145 10.91 21.80 -8.08
CA ILE A 145 9.95 21.00 -7.31
C ILE A 145 9.99 19.54 -7.80
N ASP A 146 10.19 18.61 -6.87
CA ASP A 146 10.20 17.16 -7.17
C ASP A 146 8.76 16.65 -7.35
N ILE A 147 8.21 16.90 -8.54
CA ILE A 147 6.86 16.48 -8.94
C ILE A 147 6.80 16.23 -10.44
N ASP A 148 6.34 15.06 -10.83
CA ASP A 148 6.17 14.67 -12.22
C ASP A 148 4.89 15.27 -12.82
N VAL A 149 4.87 15.49 -14.15
CA VAL A 149 3.67 15.83 -14.91
C VAL A 149 3.35 14.69 -15.85
N VAL A 150 2.27 13.97 -15.57
CA VAL A 150 1.82 12.79 -16.31
C VAL A 150 0.52 13.06 -17.05
N GLU A 151 0.28 12.34 -18.11
CA GLU A 151 -0.87 12.56 -19.00
C GLU A 151 -1.73 11.30 -19.09
N MET A 152 -3.04 11.51 -19.22
CA MET A 152 -4.01 10.45 -19.45
C MET A 152 -5.20 10.97 -20.24
N THR A 153 -5.84 10.10 -21.01
CA THR A 153 -7.06 10.49 -21.74
C THR A 153 -8.26 10.60 -20.80
N TYR A 154 -9.19 11.50 -21.13
CA TYR A 154 -10.44 11.63 -20.39
C TYR A 154 -11.26 10.33 -20.40
N ALA A 155 -11.26 9.60 -21.51
CA ALA A 155 -12.00 8.36 -21.66
C ALA A 155 -11.53 7.28 -20.68
N GLU A 156 -10.22 7.07 -20.56
CA GLU A 156 -9.64 6.12 -19.61
C GLU A 156 -9.95 6.53 -18.18
N LEU A 157 -9.65 7.79 -17.84
CA LEU A 157 -9.82 8.29 -16.48
C LEU A 157 -11.29 8.31 -16.03
N SER A 158 -12.22 8.62 -16.92
CA SER A 158 -13.67 8.62 -16.61
C SER A 158 -14.24 7.21 -16.45
N THR A 159 -13.66 6.21 -17.12
CA THR A 159 -14.11 4.81 -17.07
C THR A 159 -13.55 4.07 -15.86
N GLU A 160 -12.27 4.21 -15.60
CA GLU A 160 -11.55 3.43 -14.59
C GLU A 160 -11.38 4.19 -13.26
N GLY A 161 -11.44 5.52 -13.29
CA GLY A 161 -11.27 6.36 -12.11
C GLY A 161 -9.90 6.16 -11.46
N ASN A 162 -9.89 6.01 -10.14
CA ASN A 162 -8.66 5.77 -9.36
C ASN A 162 -8.05 4.37 -9.51
N ARG A 163 -8.64 3.49 -10.33
CA ARG A 163 -8.10 2.16 -10.66
C ARG A 163 -7.11 2.18 -11.82
N CYS A 164 -6.99 3.30 -12.53
CA CYS A 164 -6.01 3.45 -13.61
C CYS A 164 -4.58 3.21 -13.12
N ASP A 165 -3.74 2.67 -13.98
CA ASP A 165 -2.33 2.35 -13.67
C ASP A 165 -1.52 3.56 -13.20
N VAL A 166 -1.90 4.77 -13.62
CA VAL A 166 -1.24 6.00 -13.17
C VAL A 166 -1.30 6.18 -11.64
N PHE A 167 -2.43 5.81 -11.00
CA PHE A 167 -2.57 5.87 -9.54
C PHE A 167 -1.79 4.77 -8.81
N ARG A 168 -1.43 3.71 -9.51
CA ARG A 168 -0.53 2.67 -8.97
C ARG A 168 0.93 3.11 -8.99
N LYS A 169 1.33 3.86 -10.03
CA LYS A 169 2.71 4.30 -10.27
C LYS A 169 3.06 5.59 -9.54
N TYR A 170 2.09 6.50 -9.39
CA TYR A 170 2.29 7.84 -8.88
C TYR A 170 1.36 8.17 -7.71
N ASP A 171 1.83 9.04 -6.83
CA ASP A 171 1.02 9.74 -5.83
C ASP A 171 0.45 11.02 -6.45
N ILE A 172 -0.76 10.91 -7.00
CA ILE A 172 -1.40 12.01 -7.76
C ILE A 172 -1.87 13.09 -6.78
N GLN A 173 -1.22 14.25 -6.82
CA GLN A 173 -1.54 15.39 -5.99
C GLN A 173 -2.74 16.19 -6.50
N PHE A 174 -2.80 16.39 -7.82
CA PHE A 174 -3.89 17.12 -8.49
C PHE A 174 -4.18 16.50 -9.84
N ILE A 175 -5.45 16.61 -10.25
CA ILE A 175 -5.86 16.35 -11.63
C ILE A 175 -6.22 17.71 -12.26
N ILE A 176 -5.61 18.05 -13.38
CA ILE A 176 -5.96 19.23 -14.18
C ILE A 176 -6.68 18.75 -15.43
N THR A 177 -7.89 19.22 -15.62
CA THR A 177 -8.75 18.78 -16.75
C THR A 177 -9.46 19.95 -17.41
N THR A 178 -9.72 19.82 -18.71
CA THR A 178 -10.55 20.75 -19.47
C THR A 178 -12.04 20.41 -19.44
N SER A 179 -12.42 19.29 -18.83
CA SER A 179 -13.80 18.83 -18.74
C SER A 179 -14.18 18.50 -17.30
N LYS A 180 -15.46 18.58 -16.99
CA LYS A 180 -15.95 18.29 -15.65
C LYS A 180 -15.70 16.81 -15.29
N LEU A 181 -14.82 16.60 -14.34
CA LEU A 181 -14.44 15.28 -13.82
C LEU A 181 -14.31 15.37 -12.31
N MET A 182 -14.72 14.32 -11.62
CA MET A 182 -14.50 14.16 -10.18
C MET A 182 -13.98 12.75 -9.92
N ILE A 183 -12.81 12.67 -9.31
CA ILE A 183 -12.19 11.40 -8.87
C ILE A 183 -12.14 11.41 -7.35
N GLN A 184 -12.66 10.36 -6.74
CA GLN A 184 -12.70 10.25 -5.30
C GLN A 184 -11.28 10.28 -4.70
N GLY A 185 -11.07 11.13 -3.70
CA GLY A 185 -9.80 11.21 -2.97
C GLY A 185 -8.72 12.07 -3.63
N VAL A 186 -8.97 12.68 -4.81
CA VAL A 186 -8.00 13.55 -5.48
C VAL A 186 -8.64 14.88 -5.87
N THR A 187 -7.94 15.98 -5.58
CA THR A 187 -8.39 17.33 -5.96
C THR A 187 -8.34 17.49 -7.49
N THR A 188 -9.48 17.85 -8.10
CA THR A 188 -9.58 18.07 -9.53
C THR A 188 -9.78 19.57 -9.82
N LEU A 189 -8.91 20.13 -10.65
CA LEU A 189 -8.93 21.50 -11.12
C LEU A 189 -9.44 21.52 -12.56
N ASN A 190 -10.57 22.21 -12.78
CA ASN A 190 -11.14 22.37 -14.11
C ASN A 190 -10.67 23.70 -14.71
N VAL A 191 -9.92 23.65 -15.81
CA VAL A 191 -9.44 24.81 -16.57
C VAL A 191 -10.29 24.97 -17.82
N LYS A 192 -10.97 26.09 -17.93
CA LYS A 192 -11.75 26.48 -19.12
C LYS A 192 -10.94 27.33 -20.07
#